data_3c248f4fc3b4f7d6d5042d798f2a99df
#
_entry.id   3c248f4fc3b4f7d6d5042d798f2a99df
#
_cell.length_a   1.000
_cell.length_b   1.000
_cell.length_c   1.000
_cell.angle_alpha   90.00
_cell.angle_beta   90.00
_cell.angle_gamma   90.00
#
_symmetry.space_group_name_H-M   'P 1'
#
loop_
_entity.id
_entity.type
_entity.pdbx_description
1 polymer ?
#
loop_
_entity_poly.entity_id
_entity_poly.type
_entity_poly.pdbx_seq_one_letter_code
_entity_poly.pdbx_strand_id
1 'polypeptide(L)'
;TLITALGCGIGRDEYNPEKLRYHSIIIMTDADVDGSHIRTLLLTFFYRQMPEIMERGHIFIAQPPLYKVKKGKQERYIKDDDGLTEYLTTLALENASVHVNEGAPAIVGIALEQLVNQYRVTMDTIKRISRQMPSDILEKMIYSENIAVEDFSNKVTVEAWAKDLITQLDNQDGNGSIYTVSVEHDIERNIYYPQFNVRQHGIDKVYSCSYDFIQSSEFTAIISLNSAINGLMEEGAYVK
;
A
#
# COMPACT_ATOMS: atom_id res chain seq x y z
N THR A 1 21.85 36.18 -14.89
CA THR A 1 21.16 35.58 -16.05
C THR A 1 19.70 35.27 -15.75
N LEU A 2 19.34 34.51 -14.64
CA LEU A 2 17.96 34.16 -14.29
C LEU A 2 17.11 35.43 -14.07
N ILE A 3 17.58 36.35 -13.21
CA ILE A 3 16.89 37.60 -12.88
C ILE A 3 16.64 38.45 -14.13
N THR A 4 17.65 38.55 -14.98
CA THR A 4 17.58 39.28 -16.26
C THR A 4 16.55 38.64 -17.22
N ALA A 5 16.49 37.30 -17.24
CA ALA A 5 15.54 36.59 -18.07
C ALA A 5 14.09 36.81 -17.60
N LEU A 6 13.83 36.78 -16.30
CA LEU A 6 12.51 36.99 -15.71
C LEU A 6 12.02 38.45 -15.91
N GLY A 7 12.93 39.41 -15.90
CA GLY A 7 12.64 40.82 -16.21
C GLY A 7 11.96 41.61 -15.11
N CYS A 8 11.70 41.02 -13.93
CA CYS A 8 11.00 41.65 -12.83
C CYS A 8 11.93 42.30 -11.80
N GLY A 9 13.28 42.29 -12.02
CA GLY A 9 14.23 42.80 -11.02
C GLY A 9 14.38 41.93 -9.79
N ILE A 10 15.17 42.40 -8.82
CA ILE A 10 15.41 41.74 -7.53
C ILE A 10 15.68 42.77 -6.44
N GLY A 11 15.37 42.47 -5.20
CA GLY A 11 15.56 43.35 -4.05
C GLY A 11 14.45 44.36 -3.87
N ARG A 12 14.45 45.08 -2.71
CA ARG A 12 13.34 45.93 -2.26
C ARG A 12 12.98 47.05 -3.21
N ASP A 13 13.96 47.60 -3.92
CA ASP A 13 13.79 48.84 -4.70
C ASP A 13 13.55 48.54 -6.21
N GLU A 14 14.01 47.42 -6.73
CA GLU A 14 13.95 47.12 -8.16
C GLU A 14 12.93 46.03 -8.52
N TYR A 15 12.48 45.24 -7.54
CA TYR A 15 11.54 44.12 -7.76
C TYR A 15 10.14 44.65 -8.08
N ASN A 16 9.65 44.27 -9.27
CA ASN A 16 8.28 44.56 -9.69
C ASN A 16 7.66 43.34 -10.38
N PRO A 17 6.75 42.61 -9.75
CA PRO A 17 6.15 41.40 -10.31
C PRO A 17 5.31 41.64 -11.57
N GLU A 18 4.79 42.85 -11.78
CA GLU A 18 4.04 43.21 -13.00
C GLU A 18 4.89 43.21 -14.25
N LYS A 19 6.23 43.29 -14.12
CA LYS A 19 7.18 43.21 -15.21
C LYS A 19 7.62 41.79 -15.55
N LEU A 20 7.06 40.79 -14.88
CA LEU A 20 7.36 39.39 -15.14
C LEU A 20 7.06 39.04 -16.61
N ARG A 21 8.07 38.50 -17.32
CA ARG A 21 7.96 38.19 -18.75
C ARG A 21 7.29 36.84 -19.05
N TYR A 22 7.25 35.95 -18.04
CA TYR A 22 6.77 34.57 -18.19
C TYR A 22 5.62 34.31 -17.26
N HIS A 23 4.53 33.81 -17.78
CA HIS A 23 3.35 33.45 -16.99
C HIS A 23 3.57 32.17 -16.18
N SER A 24 4.45 31.27 -16.67
CA SER A 24 4.78 30.01 -15.99
C SER A 24 6.30 29.82 -15.98
N ILE A 25 6.84 29.55 -14.81
CA ILE A 25 8.25 29.25 -14.57
C ILE A 25 8.32 27.80 -14.11
N ILE A 26 8.90 26.91 -14.92
CA ILE A 26 8.95 25.48 -14.65
C ILE A 26 10.36 25.11 -14.21
N ILE A 27 10.49 24.68 -12.94
CA ILE A 27 11.75 24.15 -12.39
C ILE A 27 11.82 22.68 -12.80
N MET A 28 12.83 22.32 -13.58
CA MET A 28 13.08 20.95 -14.02
C MET A 28 14.48 20.53 -13.60
N THR A 29 14.57 19.54 -12.73
CA THR A 29 15.82 18.96 -12.23
C THR A 29 15.76 17.45 -12.37
N ASP A 30 16.92 16.79 -12.36
CA ASP A 30 17.00 15.35 -12.37
C ASP A 30 16.33 14.74 -11.11
N ALA A 31 15.88 13.49 -11.20
CA ALA A 31 15.22 12.77 -10.12
C ALA A 31 16.24 12.12 -9.16
N ASP A 32 17.34 12.80 -8.88
CA ASP A 32 18.40 12.36 -7.97
C ASP A 32 18.57 13.31 -6.76
N VAL A 33 19.54 13.02 -5.90
CA VAL A 33 19.83 13.81 -4.70
C VAL A 33 20.27 15.22 -5.06
N ASP A 34 21.12 15.37 -6.06
CA ASP A 34 21.66 16.66 -6.48
C ASP A 34 20.56 17.52 -7.12
N GLY A 35 19.71 16.94 -7.95
CA GLY A 35 18.53 17.62 -8.50
C GLY A 35 17.55 18.07 -7.44
N SER A 36 17.34 17.28 -6.39
CA SER A 36 16.53 17.66 -5.24
C SER A 36 17.12 18.86 -4.48
N HIS A 37 18.42 18.89 -4.30
CA HIS A 37 19.13 20.01 -3.68
C HIS A 37 19.03 21.30 -4.52
N ILE A 38 19.26 21.22 -5.83
CA ILE A 38 19.13 22.35 -6.76
C ILE A 38 17.69 22.90 -6.73
N ARG A 39 16.68 22.03 -6.75
CA ARG A 39 15.27 22.42 -6.63
C ARG A 39 15.00 23.20 -5.35
N THR A 40 15.50 22.71 -4.22
CA THR A 40 15.35 23.37 -2.93
C THR A 40 16.00 24.75 -2.90
N LEU A 41 17.19 24.90 -3.47
CA LEU A 41 17.88 26.19 -3.58
C LEU A 41 17.09 27.17 -4.45
N LEU A 42 16.58 26.74 -5.61
CA LEU A 42 15.76 27.59 -6.49
C LEU A 42 14.46 28.03 -5.82
N LEU A 43 13.75 27.11 -5.14
CA LEU A 43 12.53 27.45 -4.40
C LEU A 43 12.82 28.43 -3.28
N THR A 44 13.91 28.23 -2.54
CA THR A 44 14.35 29.17 -1.48
C THR A 44 14.67 30.54 -2.04
N PHE A 45 15.33 30.58 -3.20
CA PHE A 45 15.62 31.82 -3.91
C PHE A 45 14.32 32.57 -4.26
N PHE A 46 13.35 31.92 -4.90
CA PHE A 46 12.08 32.54 -5.26
C PHE A 46 11.30 32.97 -4.03
N TYR A 47 11.23 32.14 -3.01
CA TYR A 47 10.51 32.46 -1.77
C TYR A 47 11.08 33.71 -1.08
N ARG A 48 12.42 33.85 -1.03
CA ARG A 48 13.08 34.96 -0.34
C ARG A 48 13.16 36.24 -1.17
N GLN A 49 13.34 36.11 -2.47
CA GLN A 49 13.65 37.25 -3.34
C GLN A 49 12.46 37.71 -4.18
N MET A 50 11.49 36.82 -4.42
CA MET A 50 10.35 37.04 -5.33
C MET A 50 9.08 36.37 -4.79
N PRO A 51 8.65 36.65 -3.55
CA PRO A 51 7.55 35.94 -2.90
C PRO A 51 6.23 36.04 -3.66
N GLU A 52 5.93 37.18 -4.25
CA GLU A 52 4.68 37.39 -4.99
C GLU A 52 4.56 36.50 -6.25
N ILE A 53 5.67 36.12 -6.89
CA ILE A 53 5.67 35.18 -8.00
C ILE A 53 5.23 33.77 -7.53
N MET A 54 5.61 33.39 -6.31
CA MET A 54 5.16 32.14 -5.71
C MET A 54 3.70 32.21 -5.28
N GLU A 55 3.28 33.27 -4.60
CA GLU A 55 1.91 33.49 -4.13
C GLU A 55 0.91 33.55 -5.29
N ARG A 56 1.29 34.14 -6.41
CA ARG A 56 0.47 34.21 -7.64
C ARG A 56 0.46 32.89 -8.43
N GLY A 57 1.21 31.86 -8.01
CA GLY A 57 1.21 30.54 -8.65
C GLY A 57 1.94 30.48 -9.98
N HIS A 58 2.96 31.31 -10.21
CA HIS A 58 3.76 31.27 -11.43
C HIS A 58 4.83 30.18 -11.44
N ILE A 59 5.16 29.59 -10.26
CA ILE A 59 6.20 28.57 -10.12
C ILE A 59 5.60 27.16 -10.20
N PHE A 60 6.11 26.35 -11.10
CA PHE A 60 5.77 24.95 -11.28
C PHE A 60 7.02 24.07 -11.11
N ILE A 61 6.82 22.87 -10.62
CA ILE A 61 7.87 21.85 -10.50
C ILE A 61 7.55 20.74 -11.49
N ALA A 62 8.45 20.50 -12.45
CA ALA A 62 8.34 19.34 -13.31
C ALA A 62 8.63 18.07 -12.50
N GLN A 63 7.82 17.05 -12.70
CA GLN A 63 8.05 15.72 -12.15
C GLN A 63 8.51 14.81 -13.29
N PRO A 64 9.84 14.60 -13.46
CA PRO A 64 10.32 13.66 -14.45
C PRO A 64 9.89 12.25 -14.10
N PRO A 65 9.62 11.38 -15.10
CA PRO A 65 9.29 9.99 -14.83
C PRO A 65 10.52 9.28 -14.23
N LEU A 66 10.28 8.41 -13.24
CA LEU A 66 11.36 7.64 -12.60
C LEU A 66 11.84 6.49 -13.49
N TYR A 67 10.96 5.94 -14.33
CA TYR A 67 11.25 4.75 -15.13
C TYR A 67 10.98 4.97 -16.61
N LYS A 68 11.83 4.35 -17.42
CA LYS A 68 11.59 4.13 -18.85
C LYS A 68 11.57 2.63 -19.09
N VAL A 69 10.43 2.09 -19.48
CA VAL A 69 10.25 0.66 -19.78
C VAL A 69 10.17 0.45 -21.28
N LYS A 70 10.72 -0.68 -21.75
CA LYS A 70 10.72 -1.06 -23.16
C LYS A 70 10.29 -2.53 -23.31
N LYS A 71 9.25 -2.76 -24.12
CA LYS A 71 8.82 -4.11 -24.54
C LYS A 71 8.79 -4.16 -26.07
N GLY A 72 9.77 -4.83 -26.67
CA GLY A 72 9.92 -4.86 -28.12
C GLY A 72 10.20 -3.47 -28.70
N LYS A 73 9.29 -2.96 -29.52
CA LYS A 73 9.39 -1.62 -30.14
C LYS A 73 8.66 -0.53 -29.36
N GLN A 74 7.89 -0.90 -28.34
CA GLN A 74 7.14 0.05 -27.52
C GLN A 74 7.98 0.53 -26.36
N GLU A 75 8.02 1.85 -26.17
CA GLU A 75 8.65 2.50 -25.03
C GLU A 75 7.58 3.27 -24.26
N ARG A 76 7.61 3.18 -22.93
CA ARG A 76 6.69 3.91 -22.05
C ARG A 76 7.48 4.53 -20.89
N TYR A 77 7.17 5.77 -20.57
CA TYR A 77 7.67 6.43 -19.36
C TYR A 77 6.67 6.24 -18.23
N ILE A 78 7.17 5.89 -17.06
CA ILE A 78 6.37 5.60 -15.86
C ILE A 78 6.83 6.55 -14.76
N LYS A 79 5.87 7.18 -14.11
CA LYS A 79 6.09 8.31 -13.21
C LYS A 79 6.72 7.87 -11.88
N ASP A 80 6.26 6.76 -11.30
CA ASP A 80 6.55 6.33 -9.94
C ASP A 80 6.53 4.80 -9.80
N ASP A 81 6.82 4.29 -8.61
CA ASP A 81 6.85 2.87 -8.29
C ASP A 81 5.47 2.21 -8.44
N ASP A 82 4.41 2.93 -8.07
CA ASP A 82 3.04 2.44 -8.20
C ASP A 82 2.68 2.20 -9.65
N GLY A 83 2.99 3.15 -10.54
CA GLY A 83 2.80 3.01 -11.97
C GLY A 83 3.65 1.88 -12.58
N LEU A 84 4.86 1.65 -12.07
CA LEU A 84 5.69 0.51 -12.49
C LEU A 84 5.04 -0.82 -12.09
N THR A 85 4.57 -0.90 -10.86
CA THR A 85 3.91 -2.10 -10.33
C THR A 85 2.63 -2.40 -11.13
N GLU A 86 1.81 -1.38 -11.41
CA GLU A 86 0.61 -1.52 -12.26
C GLU A 86 0.96 -2.03 -13.66
N TYR A 87 1.99 -1.44 -14.29
CA TYR A 87 2.44 -1.86 -15.61
C TYR A 87 2.93 -3.31 -15.62
N LEU A 88 3.74 -3.72 -14.64
CA LEU A 88 4.24 -5.08 -14.53
C LEU A 88 3.11 -6.07 -14.25
N THR A 89 2.15 -5.71 -13.40
CA THR A 89 0.96 -6.52 -13.13
C THR A 89 0.14 -6.73 -14.40
N THR A 90 -0.14 -5.67 -15.15
CA THR A 90 -0.86 -5.77 -16.43
C THR A 90 -0.14 -6.70 -17.41
N LEU A 91 1.19 -6.58 -17.53
CA LEU A 91 1.98 -7.46 -18.38
C LEU A 91 1.95 -8.92 -17.95
N ALA A 92 2.01 -9.19 -16.65
CA ALA A 92 1.95 -10.53 -16.11
C ALA A 92 0.59 -11.19 -16.36
N LEU A 93 -0.49 -10.40 -16.35
CA LEU A 93 -1.86 -10.87 -16.52
C LEU A 93 -2.30 -11.00 -18.00
N GLU A 94 -1.55 -10.46 -18.99
CA GLU A 94 -1.94 -10.49 -20.41
C GLU A 94 -2.31 -11.89 -20.91
N ASN A 95 -1.63 -12.93 -20.43
CA ASN A 95 -1.86 -14.32 -20.86
C ASN A 95 -2.04 -15.26 -19.66
N ALA A 96 -2.22 -14.73 -18.46
CA ALA A 96 -2.39 -15.55 -17.26
C ALA A 96 -3.83 -16.03 -17.11
N SER A 97 -3.98 -17.23 -16.60
CA SER A 97 -5.27 -17.80 -16.20
C SER A 97 -5.12 -18.56 -14.88
N VAL A 98 -6.08 -18.42 -14.00
CA VAL A 98 -6.16 -19.16 -12.74
C VAL A 98 -7.24 -20.23 -12.89
N HIS A 99 -6.88 -21.47 -12.61
CA HIS A 99 -7.77 -22.62 -12.63
C HIS A 99 -7.94 -23.13 -11.20
N VAL A 100 -9.17 -23.15 -10.72
CA VAL A 100 -9.50 -23.64 -9.38
C VAL A 100 -9.36 -25.18 -9.32
N ASN A 101 -9.72 -25.86 -10.40
CA ASN A 101 -9.53 -27.29 -10.61
C ASN A 101 -9.60 -27.60 -12.11
N GLU A 102 -9.35 -28.87 -12.52
CA GLU A 102 -9.35 -29.26 -13.93
C GLU A 102 -10.69 -29.11 -14.67
N GLY A 103 -11.81 -29.04 -13.94
CA GLY A 103 -13.16 -28.93 -14.49
C GLY A 103 -13.80 -27.56 -14.43
N ALA A 104 -13.21 -26.63 -13.71
CA ALA A 104 -13.75 -25.28 -13.53
C ALA A 104 -13.33 -24.34 -14.68
N PRO A 105 -14.18 -23.38 -15.07
CA PRO A 105 -13.78 -22.36 -16.02
C PRO A 105 -12.62 -21.53 -15.46
N ALA A 106 -11.67 -21.18 -16.31
CA ALA A 106 -10.51 -20.39 -15.94
C ALA A 106 -10.93 -18.94 -15.59
N ILE A 107 -10.36 -18.39 -14.54
CA ILE A 107 -10.46 -16.96 -14.21
C ILE A 107 -9.43 -16.23 -15.06
N VAL A 108 -9.89 -15.34 -15.93
CA VAL A 108 -9.07 -14.60 -16.89
C VAL A 108 -9.52 -13.14 -17.02
N GLY A 109 -8.68 -12.31 -17.63
CA GLY A 109 -9.02 -10.94 -18.00
C GLY A 109 -9.39 -10.08 -16.79
N ILE A 110 -10.49 -9.35 -16.90
CA ILE A 110 -10.92 -8.35 -15.89
C ILE A 110 -11.15 -8.98 -14.51
N ALA A 111 -11.70 -10.18 -14.43
CA ALA A 111 -11.94 -10.84 -13.15
C ALA A 111 -10.62 -11.20 -12.44
N LEU A 112 -9.62 -11.67 -13.19
CA LEU A 112 -8.29 -11.95 -12.66
C LEU A 112 -7.58 -10.65 -12.24
N GLU A 113 -7.68 -9.61 -13.05
CA GLU A 113 -7.11 -8.29 -12.74
C GLU A 113 -7.70 -7.69 -11.46
N GLN A 114 -9.01 -7.77 -11.28
CA GLN A 114 -9.68 -7.32 -10.06
C GLN A 114 -9.21 -8.08 -8.83
N LEU A 115 -9.11 -9.41 -8.92
CA LEU A 115 -8.64 -10.25 -7.82
C LEU A 115 -7.19 -9.92 -7.43
N VAL A 116 -6.30 -9.79 -8.41
CA VAL A 116 -4.88 -9.47 -8.19
C VAL A 116 -4.74 -8.06 -7.61
N ASN A 117 -5.51 -7.08 -8.09
CA ASN A 117 -5.52 -5.73 -7.52
C ASN A 117 -6.02 -5.72 -6.08
N GLN A 118 -7.09 -6.46 -5.78
CA GLN A 118 -7.60 -6.59 -4.40
C GLN A 118 -6.54 -7.22 -3.49
N TYR A 119 -5.89 -8.28 -3.94
CA TYR A 119 -4.79 -8.93 -3.22
C TYR A 119 -3.65 -7.93 -2.94
N ARG A 120 -3.19 -7.20 -3.95
CA ARG A 120 -2.12 -6.21 -3.82
C ARG A 120 -2.47 -5.13 -2.81
N VAL A 121 -3.65 -4.51 -2.93
CA VAL A 121 -4.10 -3.46 -2.00
C VAL A 121 -4.18 -3.97 -0.57
N THR A 122 -4.63 -5.22 -0.38
CA THR A 122 -4.69 -5.84 0.95
C THR A 122 -3.28 -6.10 1.49
N MET A 123 -2.34 -6.60 0.67
CA MET A 123 -0.96 -6.81 1.12
C MET A 123 -0.23 -5.50 1.46
N ASP A 124 -0.46 -4.43 0.70
CA ASP A 124 0.04 -3.09 1.03
C ASP A 124 -0.54 -2.57 2.35
N THR A 125 -1.82 -2.86 2.59
CA THR A 125 -2.49 -2.53 3.85
C THR A 125 -1.87 -3.31 5.02
N ILE A 126 -1.67 -4.62 4.88
CA ILE A 126 -0.99 -5.46 5.87
C ILE A 126 0.41 -4.92 6.18
N LYS A 127 1.20 -4.62 5.16
CA LYS A 127 2.54 -4.04 5.33
C LYS A 127 2.51 -2.72 6.11
N ARG A 128 1.51 -1.87 5.88
CA ARG A 128 1.34 -0.60 6.60
C ARG A 128 1.03 -0.81 8.07
N ILE A 129 0.15 -1.76 8.41
CA ILE A 129 -0.28 -2.03 9.79
C ILE A 129 0.61 -3.07 10.52
N SER A 130 1.63 -3.63 9.87
CA SER A 130 2.53 -4.65 10.45
C SER A 130 3.30 -4.20 11.69
N ARG A 131 3.32 -2.88 11.97
CA ARG A 131 3.87 -2.34 13.22
C ARG A 131 2.95 -2.54 14.42
N GLN A 132 1.63 -2.69 14.19
CA GLN A 132 0.60 -2.86 15.23
C GLN A 132 0.30 -4.34 15.47
N MET A 133 0.33 -5.15 14.42
CA MET A 133 0.10 -6.59 14.47
C MET A 133 1.03 -7.29 13.47
N PRO A 134 1.69 -8.40 13.83
CA PRO A 134 2.61 -9.11 12.95
C PRO A 134 1.99 -9.46 11.59
N SER A 135 2.76 -9.26 10.51
CA SER A 135 2.30 -9.51 9.14
C SER A 135 1.87 -10.95 8.91
N ASP A 136 2.57 -11.91 9.52
CA ASP A 136 2.28 -13.34 9.45
C ASP A 136 0.88 -13.67 10.01
N ILE A 137 0.47 -13.08 11.13
CA ILE A 137 -0.89 -13.23 11.66
C ILE A 137 -1.91 -12.62 10.69
N LEU A 138 -1.67 -11.39 10.20
CA LEU A 138 -2.57 -10.69 9.28
C LEU A 138 -2.71 -11.42 7.94
N GLU A 139 -1.61 -11.96 7.40
CA GLU A 139 -1.61 -12.74 6.16
C GLU A 139 -2.39 -14.05 6.33
N LYS A 140 -2.30 -14.71 7.50
CA LYS A 140 -3.06 -15.92 7.76
C LYS A 140 -4.56 -15.68 7.85
N MET A 141 -5.00 -14.50 8.30
CA MET A 141 -6.42 -14.14 8.27
C MET A 141 -7.02 -14.17 6.86
N ILE A 142 -6.19 -13.98 5.81
CA ILE A 142 -6.65 -14.07 4.41
C ILE A 142 -7.03 -15.53 4.05
N TYR A 143 -6.36 -16.52 4.66
CA TYR A 143 -6.50 -17.94 4.32
C TYR A 143 -7.22 -18.76 5.39
N SER A 144 -7.63 -18.14 6.50
CA SER A 144 -8.39 -18.80 7.58
C SER A 144 -9.85 -18.99 7.21
N GLU A 145 -10.60 -19.68 8.06
CA GLU A 145 -12.05 -19.71 7.96
C GLU A 145 -12.62 -18.29 7.96
N ASN A 146 -13.67 -18.07 7.18
CA ASN A 146 -14.29 -16.75 7.08
C ASN A 146 -14.97 -16.39 8.39
N ILE A 147 -14.75 -15.17 8.87
CA ILE A 147 -15.36 -14.62 10.08
C ILE A 147 -15.98 -13.26 9.76
N ALA A 148 -17.23 -13.06 10.14
CA ALA A 148 -17.91 -11.78 10.02
C ALA A 148 -17.74 -10.95 11.31
N VAL A 149 -17.93 -9.64 11.22
CA VAL A 149 -17.83 -8.75 12.38
C VAL A 149 -18.84 -9.13 13.47
N GLU A 150 -20.02 -9.61 13.10
CA GLU A 150 -21.09 -10.05 14.00
C GLU A 150 -20.70 -11.30 14.80
N ASP A 151 -19.83 -12.15 14.27
CA ASP A 151 -19.38 -13.39 14.89
C ASP A 151 -18.52 -13.13 16.14
N PHE A 152 -17.95 -11.95 16.27
CA PHE A 152 -17.20 -11.56 17.46
C PHE A 152 -18.07 -11.40 18.72
N SER A 153 -19.40 -11.48 18.61
CA SER A 153 -20.32 -11.62 19.74
C SER A 153 -20.36 -13.05 20.31
N ASN A 154 -19.85 -14.04 19.57
CA ASN A 154 -19.90 -15.46 19.96
C ASN A 154 -18.49 -15.95 20.34
N LYS A 155 -18.31 -16.24 21.64
CA LYS A 155 -17.02 -16.73 22.17
C LYS A 155 -16.52 -18.00 21.47
N VAL A 156 -17.40 -18.96 21.23
CA VAL A 156 -17.01 -20.26 20.63
C VAL A 156 -16.50 -20.11 19.21
N THR A 157 -17.17 -19.27 18.43
CA THR A 157 -16.75 -18.97 17.06
C THR A 157 -15.39 -18.30 17.01
N VAL A 158 -15.17 -17.29 17.87
CA VAL A 158 -13.89 -16.58 17.96
C VAL A 158 -12.75 -17.50 18.43
N GLU A 159 -13.00 -18.36 19.42
CA GLU A 159 -12.02 -19.35 19.89
C GLU A 159 -11.65 -20.36 18.80
N ALA A 160 -12.62 -20.85 18.04
CA ALA A 160 -12.36 -21.77 16.92
C ALA A 160 -11.53 -21.12 15.83
N TRP A 161 -11.92 -19.93 15.39
CA TRP A 161 -11.20 -19.14 14.40
C TRP A 161 -9.76 -18.81 14.83
N ALA A 162 -9.58 -18.36 16.07
CA ALA A 162 -8.27 -18.02 16.60
C ALA A 162 -7.34 -19.24 16.71
N LYS A 163 -7.88 -20.41 17.05
CA LYS A 163 -7.12 -21.68 17.08
C LYS A 163 -6.72 -22.14 15.68
N ASP A 164 -7.60 -22.00 14.69
CA ASP A 164 -7.27 -22.32 13.30
C ASP A 164 -6.10 -21.46 12.80
N LEU A 165 -6.13 -20.15 13.05
CA LEU A 165 -5.02 -19.24 12.72
C LEU A 165 -3.68 -19.70 13.31
N ILE A 166 -3.66 -20.08 14.62
CA ILE A 166 -2.43 -20.56 15.26
C ILE A 166 -1.94 -21.86 14.64
N THR A 167 -2.85 -22.80 14.37
CA THR A 167 -2.49 -24.07 13.73
C THR A 167 -1.85 -23.86 12.35
N GLN A 168 -2.35 -22.91 11.60
CA GLN A 168 -1.78 -22.55 10.29
C GLN A 168 -0.41 -21.84 10.42
N LEU A 169 -0.19 -21.07 11.47
CA LEU A 169 1.09 -20.43 11.77
C LEU A 169 2.16 -21.45 12.17
N ASP A 170 1.85 -22.35 13.11
CA ASP A 170 2.78 -23.36 13.62
C ASP A 170 3.24 -24.33 12.52
N ASN A 171 2.39 -24.63 11.54
CA ASN A 171 2.76 -25.52 10.44
C ASN A 171 3.75 -24.92 9.41
N GLN A 172 3.99 -23.61 9.45
CA GLN A 172 4.86 -22.94 8.48
C GLN A 172 6.21 -22.45 9.07
N ASP A 173 6.38 -22.45 10.39
CA ASP A 173 7.52 -21.78 11.00
C ASP A 173 8.81 -22.59 11.02
N GLY A 174 9.68 -22.28 10.03
CA GLY A 174 11.13 -22.41 10.19
C GLY A 174 11.79 -21.27 10.99
N ASN A 175 11.02 -20.30 11.50
CA ASN A 175 11.54 -19.02 12.05
C ASN A 175 11.72 -19.03 13.57
N GLY A 176 11.35 -20.10 14.28
CA GLY A 176 11.52 -20.21 15.74
C GLY A 176 10.61 -19.28 16.56
N SER A 177 9.57 -18.73 15.99
CA SER A 177 8.52 -17.99 16.71
C SER A 177 7.51 -18.97 17.29
N ILE A 178 7.04 -18.70 18.50
CA ILE A 178 6.01 -19.50 19.16
C ILE A 178 4.77 -18.62 19.30
N TYR A 179 3.65 -19.10 18.78
CA TYR A 179 2.37 -18.40 18.83
C TYR A 179 1.42 -19.07 19.82
N THR A 180 0.80 -18.28 20.68
CA THR A 180 -0.30 -18.73 21.54
C THR A 180 -1.43 -17.72 21.47
N VAL A 181 -2.68 -18.17 21.69
CA VAL A 181 -3.84 -17.29 21.64
C VAL A 181 -4.71 -17.50 22.88
N SER A 182 -5.22 -16.40 23.42
CA SER A 182 -6.32 -16.35 24.36
C SER A 182 -7.45 -15.51 23.78
N VAL A 183 -8.66 -15.72 24.27
CA VAL A 183 -9.81 -14.91 23.87
C VAL A 183 -10.29 -14.11 25.08
N GLU A 184 -10.25 -12.81 24.94
CA GLU A 184 -10.67 -11.85 25.94
C GLU A 184 -12.11 -11.37 25.67
N HIS A 185 -12.77 -10.85 26.70
CA HIS A 185 -14.13 -10.33 26.61
C HIS A 185 -14.17 -8.83 26.92
N ASP A 186 -14.54 -8.02 25.94
CA ASP A 186 -14.91 -6.63 26.15
C ASP A 186 -16.38 -6.57 26.58
N ILE A 187 -16.60 -6.40 27.89
CA ILE A 187 -17.93 -6.40 28.50
C ILE A 187 -18.75 -5.19 28.06
N GLU A 188 -18.10 -4.04 27.85
CA GLU A 188 -18.81 -2.80 27.49
C GLU A 188 -19.40 -2.88 26.08
N ARG A 189 -18.68 -3.52 25.16
CA ARG A 189 -19.08 -3.67 23.75
C ARG A 189 -19.72 -5.03 23.46
N ASN A 190 -19.70 -5.94 24.44
CA ASN A 190 -20.18 -7.31 24.32
C ASN A 190 -19.56 -8.07 23.15
N ILE A 191 -18.25 -7.98 23.01
CA ILE A 191 -17.47 -8.70 21.99
C ILE A 191 -16.38 -9.55 22.63
N TYR A 192 -16.06 -10.66 21.97
CA TYR A 192 -14.91 -11.50 22.25
C TYR A 192 -13.85 -11.23 21.19
N TYR A 193 -12.60 -11.05 21.59
CA TYR A 193 -11.52 -10.80 20.65
C TYR A 193 -10.27 -11.62 20.99
N PRO A 194 -9.54 -12.13 19.98
CA PRO A 194 -8.33 -12.88 20.21
C PRO A 194 -7.18 -11.97 20.60
N GLN A 195 -6.38 -12.46 21.53
CA GLN A 195 -5.13 -11.87 21.95
C GLN A 195 -4.01 -12.87 21.65
N PHE A 196 -3.15 -12.51 20.69
CA PHE A 196 -2.03 -13.32 20.26
C PHE A 196 -0.79 -12.99 21.08
N ASN A 197 -0.19 -13.99 21.71
CA ASN A 197 1.11 -13.86 22.34
C ASN A 197 2.15 -14.50 21.41
N VAL A 198 3.10 -13.68 20.96
CA VAL A 198 4.16 -14.07 20.03
C VAL A 198 5.49 -14.01 20.77
N ARG A 199 6.11 -15.18 20.96
CA ARG A 199 7.48 -15.29 21.51
C ARG A 199 8.47 -15.40 20.39
N GLN A 200 9.32 -14.39 20.25
CA GLN A 200 10.39 -14.35 19.25
C GLN A 200 11.72 -13.95 19.93
N HIS A 201 12.77 -14.71 19.69
CA HIS A 201 14.08 -14.48 20.32
C HIS A 201 14.03 -14.37 21.86
N GLY A 202 13.12 -15.09 22.50
CA GLY A 202 12.94 -15.09 23.96
C GLY A 202 12.14 -13.89 24.51
N ILE A 203 11.62 -13.03 23.66
CA ILE A 203 10.80 -11.88 24.04
C ILE A 203 9.34 -12.18 23.72
N ASP A 204 8.47 -12.05 24.72
CA ASP A 204 7.02 -12.18 24.57
C ASP A 204 6.41 -10.81 24.22
N LYS A 205 5.60 -10.78 23.16
CA LYS A 205 4.80 -9.62 22.76
C LYS A 205 3.36 -10.03 22.59
N VAL A 206 2.45 -9.20 23.10
CA VAL A 206 1.01 -9.43 23.03
C VAL A 206 0.39 -8.48 22.00
N TYR A 207 -0.44 -9.04 21.13
CA TYR A 207 -1.15 -8.33 20.09
C TYR A 207 -2.64 -8.66 20.16
N SER A 208 -3.50 -7.66 20.22
CA SER A 208 -4.94 -7.83 20.39
C SER A 208 -5.69 -7.41 19.14
N CYS A 209 -6.61 -8.25 18.67
CA CYS A 209 -7.60 -7.86 17.68
C CYS A 209 -8.71 -7.05 18.37
N SER A 210 -8.38 -5.82 18.80
CA SER A 210 -9.33 -4.97 19.53
C SER A 210 -10.59 -4.64 18.70
N TYR A 211 -11.62 -4.14 19.37
CA TYR A 211 -12.83 -3.64 18.71
C TYR A 211 -12.52 -2.64 17.58
N ASP A 212 -11.63 -1.69 17.84
CA ASP A 212 -11.27 -0.66 16.87
C ASP A 212 -10.59 -1.28 15.63
N PHE A 213 -9.79 -2.33 15.79
CA PHE A 213 -9.21 -3.07 14.67
C PHE A 213 -10.29 -3.83 13.88
N ILE A 214 -11.20 -4.54 14.56
CA ILE A 214 -12.30 -5.32 13.93
C ILE A 214 -13.22 -4.40 13.12
N GLN A 215 -13.45 -3.16 13.56
CA GLN A 215 -14.25 -2.16 12.86
C GLN A 215 -13.47 -1.35 11.80
N SER A 216 -12.18 -1.60 11.67
CA SER A 216 -11.33 -0.85 10.75
C SER A 216 -11.56 -1.23 9.28
N SER A 217 -11.25 -0.29 8.38
CA SER A 217 -11.20 -0.53 6.93
C SER A 217 -10.14 -1.57 6.56
N GLU A 218 -9.11 -1.68 7.36
CA GLU A 218 -8.00 -2.64 7.21
C GLU A 218 -8.47 -4.08 7.42
N PHE A 219 -9.19 -4.33 8.51
CA PHE A 219 -9.78 -5.64 8.77
C PHE A 219 -10.83 -6.00 7.70
N THR A 220 -11.69 -5.05 7.34
CA THR A 220 -12.67 -5.23 6.26
C THR A 220 -11.99 -5.63 4.94
N ALA A 221 -10.86 -5.00 4.59
CA ALA A 221 -10.11 -5.35 3.38
C ALA A 221 -9.56 -6.78 3.43
N ILE A 222 -9.03 -7.21 4.59
CA ILE A 222 -8.51 -8.58 4.79
C ILE A 222 -9.63 -9.61 4.64
N ILE A 223 -10.76 -9.41 5.30
CA ILE A 223 -11.88 -10.36 5.25
C ILE A 223 -12.57 -10.36 3.88
N SER A 224 -12.66 -9.22 3.20
CA SER A 224 -13.17 -9.15 1.83
C SER A 224 -12.28 -9.93 0.85
N LEU A 225 -10.95 -9.86 1.01
CA LEU A 225 -10.05 -10.68 0.22
C LEU A 225 -10.19 -12.17 0.56
N ASN A 226 -10.25 -12.52 1.85
CA ASN A 226 -10.52 -13.90 2.29
C ASN A 226 -11.76 -14.45 1.59
N SER A 227 -12.88 -13.72 1.61
CA SER A 227 -14.11 -14.12 0.95
C SER A 227 -13.99 -14.26 -0.57
N ALA A 228 -13.15 -13.43 -1.20
CA ALA A 228 -12.93 -13.45 -2.66
C ALA A 228 -12.07 -14.65 -3.11
N ILE A 229 -11.11 -15.10 -2.27
CA ILE A 229 -10.21 -16.23 -2.59
C ILE A 229 -10.69 -17.57 -2.02
N ASN A 230 -11.66 -17.54 -1.12
CA ASN A 230 -12.22 -18.76 -0.54
C ASN A 230 -12.82 -19.65 -1.64
N GLY A 231 -12.38 -20.90 -1.68
CA GLY A 231 -12.74 -21.84 -2.74
C GLY A 231 -11.94 -21.70 -4.05
N LEU A 232 -11.04 -20.69 -4.18
CA LEU A 232 -10.15 -20.58 -5.32
C LEU A 232 -8.83 -21.34 -5.15
N MET A 233 -8.44 -21.60 -3.91
CA MET A 233 -7.17 -22.24 -3.53
C MET A 233 -7.38 -23.68 -3.09
N GLU A 234 -8.24 -24.42 -3.79
CA GLU A 234 -8.47 -25.83 -3.54
C GLU A 234 -7.28 -26.70 -3.99
N GLU A 235 -7.24 -27.93 -3.46
CA GLU A 235 -6.23 -28.91 -3.87
C GLU A 235 -6.35 -29.18 -5.37
N GLY A 236 -5.30 -28.89 -6.13
CA GLY A 236 -5.31 -28.97 -7.60
C GLY A 236 -5.49 -27.63 -8.32
N ALA A 237 -5.60 -26.50 -7.62
CA ALA A 237 -5.57 -25.18 -8.24
C ALA A 237 -4.19 -24.90 -8.87
N TYR A 238 -4.18 -24.29 -10.05
CA TYR A 238 -2.95 -23.95 -10.77
C TYR A 238 -3.09 -22.68 -11.60
N VAL A 239 -1.96 -22.06 -11.90
CA VAL A 239 -1.85 -20.91 -12.79
C VAL A 239 -1.20 -21.34 -14.11
N LYS A 240 -1.74 -20.84 -15.20
CA LYS A 240 -1.20 -21.10 -16.55
C LYS A 240 -0.85 -19.78 -17.22
#